data_e5d30cb17959c9c03d92b553d9087e9d
#
_entry.id   e5d30cb17959c9c03d92b553d9087e9d
#
_cell.length_a   1.000
_cell.length_b   1.000
_cell.length_c   1.000
_cell.angle_alpha   90.00
_cell.angle_beta   90.00
_cell.angle_gamma   90.00
#
_symmetry.space_group_name_H-M   'P 1'
#
loop_
_entity.id
_entity.type
_entity.pdbx_description
1 polymer ?
#
loop_
_entity_poly.entity_id
_entity_poly.type
_entity_poly.pdbx_seq_one_letter_code
_entity_poly.pdbx_strand_id
1 'polypeptide(L)'
;MLHALCSLRIPEHLMDIKKIEKGVRLILEGIGEDPERPGLKDTPTRVAEMYGEILSGIEADTEMLLTPIAGESHDEMVMIRDIPFYSVCEHHLLPFFGKAHIAYIPGAGKIVGISALAKALEVFAKRPQVQERLTAQFADLIVSHLKPKGAMVVIDAEHLCMSMRGVKKPGSRVVTSAVRGTFRTKESTRMEMLELLKKRE
;
A
#
# COMPACT_ATOMS: atom_id res chain seq x y z
N MET A 1 -26.43 -10.13 13.81
CA MET A 1 -25.27 -10.98 14.11
C MET A 1 -24.03 -10.28 13.62
N LEU A 2 -23.28 -9.74 14.58
CA LEU A 2 -22.18 -8.78 14.42
C LEU A 2 -20.83 -9.48 14.25
N HIS A 3 -19.97 -8.83 13.43
CA HIS A 3 -18.51 -8.86 13.56
C HIS A 3 -17.79 -10.21 13.47
N ALA A 4 -17.49 -10.61 12.24
CA ALA A 4 -16.20 -11.25 12.00
C ALA A 4 -15.25 -10.15 11.48
N LEU A 5 -14.72 -9.33 12.38
CA LEU A 5 -13.45 -8.65 12.20
C LEU A 5 -12.41 -9.75 12.12
N CYS A 6 -12.01 -10.11 10.90
CA CYS A 6 -10.83 -10.91 10.69
C CYS A 6 -9.64 -10.09 11.20
N SER A 7 -9.34 -10.24 12.50
CA SER A 7 -8.11 -9.79 13.08
C SER A 7 -6.99 -10.57 12.40
N LEU A 8 -6.30 -9.97 11.47
CA LEU A 8 -5.00 -10.45 11.02
C LEU A 8 -4.14 -10.56 12.29
N ARG A 9 -3.97 -11.80 12.78
CA ARG A 9 -3.03 -12.08 13.87
C ARG A 9 -1.65 -11.78 13.31
N ILE A 10 -1.07 -10.67 13.77
CA ILE A 10 0.37 -10.41 13.61
C ILE A 10 1.05 -11.47 14.47
N PRO A 11 1.93 -12.34 13.93
CA PRO A 11 2.70 -13.23 14.75
C PRO A 11 3.52 -12.42 15.76
N GLU A 12 3.44 -12.73 17.04
CA GLU A 12 4.07 -11.99 18.15
C GLU A 12 5.63 -11.91 18.09
N HIS A 13 6.26 -12.45 17.04
CA HIS A 13 7.70 -12.76 17.10
C HIS A 13 8.62 -12.08 16.09
N LEU A 14 8.16 -11.20 15.19
CA LEU A 14 9.06 -10.62 14.18
C LEU A 14 9.40 -9.15 14.45
N MET A 15 8.49 -8.34 14.98
CA MET A 15 8.82 -6.97 15.35
C MET A 15 9.30 -6.87 16.80
N ASP A 16 10.59 -6.61 16.99
CA ASP A 16 11.21 -6.42 18.31
C ASP A 16 10.98 -4.98 18.78
N ILE A 17 9.87 -4.78 19.47
CA ILE A 17 9.44 -3.48 20.03
C ILE A 17 10.54 -2.89 20.92
N LYS A 18 11.17 -3.69 21.80
CA LYS A 18 12.23 -3.22 22.70
C LYS A 18 13.47 -2.75 21.94
N LYS A 19 13.79 -3.40 20.83
CA LYS A 19 14.90 -3.00 19.98
C LYS A 19 14.61 -1.67 19.27
N ILE A 20 13.36 -1.46 18.83
CA ILE A 20 12.92 -0.19 18.22
C ILE A 20 12.98 0.93 19.28
N GLU A 21 12.43 0.72 20.48
CA GLU A 21 12.50 1.68 21.59
C GLU A 21 13.95 2.11 21.87
N LYS A 22 14.86 1.14 21.98
CA LYS A 22 16.28 1.42 22.16
C LYS A 22 16.87 2.23 21.01
N GLY A 23 16.50 1.91 19.76
CA GLY A 23 16.93 2.64 18.57
C GLY A 23 16.46 4.09 18.58
N VAL A 24 15.19 4.34 18.95
CA VAL A 24 14.62 5.69 19.08
C VAL A 24 15.33 6.49 20.17
N ARG A 25 15.61 5.89 21.32
CA ARG A 25 16.38 6.53 22.38
C ARG A 25 17.76 7.00 21.88
N LEU A 26 18.49 6.13 21.19
CA LEU A 26 19.79 6.46 20.61
C LEU A 26 19.70 7.59 19.56
N ILE A 27 18.61 7.64 18.79
CA ILE A 27 18.37 8.75 17.85
C ILE A 27 18.19 10.06 18.62
N LEU A 28 17.39 10.09 19.70
CA LEU A 28 17.16 11.28 20.53
C LEU A 28 18.47 11.78 21.13
N GLU A 29 19.26 10.90 21.72
CA GLU A 29 20.59 11.21 22.24
C GLU A 29 21.52 11.74 21.14
N GLY A 30 21.52 11.09 19.98
CA GLY A 30 22.38 11.45 18.84
C GLY A 30 22.08 12.81 18.21
N ILE A 31 20.82 13.30 18.31
CA ILE A 31 20.45 14.66 17.88
C ILE A 31 20.64 15.72 18.99
N GLY A 32 21.13 15.31 20.17
CA GLY A 32 21.41 16.21 21.29
C GLY A 32 20.21 16.48 22.21
N GLU A 33 19.15 15.67 22.13
CA GLU A 33 17.99 15.77 23.00
C GLU A 33 18.15 14.89 24.25
N ASP A 34 17.49 15.30 25.35
CA ASP A 34 17.36 14.48 26.56
C ASP A 34 16.14 13.57 26.47
N PRO A 35 16.32 12.24 26.30
CA PRO A 35 15.20 11.31 26.21
C PRO A 35 14.42 11.18 27.53
N GLU A 36 14.96 11.64 28.66
CA GLU A 36 14.27 11.59 29.96
C GLU A 36 13.41 12.82 30.25
N ARG A 37 13.52 13.89 29.43
CA ARG A 37 12.66 15.06 29.64
C ARG A 37 11.18 14.72 29.46
N PRO A 38 10.25 15.37 30.19
CA PRO A 38 8.82 14.97 30.21
C PRO A 38 8.16 14.82 28.85
N GLY A 39 8.54 15.63 27.86
CA GLY A 39 7.96 15.57 26.51
C GLY A 39 8.48 14.42 25.64
N LEU A 40 9.61 13.79 25.98
CA LEU A 40 10.25 12.72 25.18
C LEU A 40 10.29 11.36 25.89
N LYS A 41 10.03 11.30 27.19
CA LYS A 41 10.12 10.07 27.97
C LYS A 41 9.35 8.90 27.37
N ASP A 42 8.15 9.15 26.85
CA ASP A 42 7.30 8.10 26.25
C ASP A 42 7.50 7.98 24.72
N THR A 43 8.33 8.83 24.10
CA THR A 43 8.51 8.83 22.63
C THR A 43 9.05 7.51 22.10
N PRO A 44 10.04 6.85 22.75
CA PRO A 44 10.52 5.55 22.28
C PRO A 44 9.40 4.51 22.14
N THR A 45 8.55 4.39 23.16
CA THR A 45 7.42 3.45 23.16
C THR A 45 6.38 3.82 22.11
N ARG A 46 5.98 5.09 22.02
CA ARG A 46 5.02 5.56 21.03
C ARG A 46 5.49 5.32 19.58
N VAL A 47 6.77 5.54 19.32
CA VAL A 47 7.35 5.29 17.97
C VAL A 47 7.40 3.80 17.69
N ALA A 48 7.73 2.96 18.66
CA ALA A 48 7.73 1.52 18.48
C ALA A 48 6.32 0.98 18.18
N GLU A 49 5.30 1.42 18.92
CA GLU A 49 3.89 1.09 18.68
C GLU A 49 3.44 1.57 17.28
N MET A 50 3.77 2.81 16.92
CA MET A 50 3.49 3.35 15.57
C MET A 50 4.10 2.48 14.47
N TYR A 51 5.36 2.04 14.61
CA TYR A 51 5.97 1.15 13.63
C TYR A 51 5.30 -0.21 13.60
N GLY A 52 4.80 -0.74 14.72
CA GLY A 52 3.97 -1.92 14.77
C GLY A 52 2.72 -1.82 13.89
N GLU A 53 2.09 -0.64 13.89
CA GLU A 53 0.91 -0.36 13.07
C GLU A 53 1.24 -0.15 11.58
N ILE A 54 2.14 0.80 11.28
CA ILE A 54 2.40 1.23 9.90
C ILE A 54 3.26 0.26 9.09
N LEU A 55 3.92 -0.71 9.74
CA LEU A 55 4.71 -1.77 9.10
C LEU A 55 4.10 -3.17 9.28
N SER A 56 2.86 -3.27 9.72
CA SER A 56 2.16 -4.54 9.96
C SER A 56 2.02 -5.44 8.71
N GLY A 57 2.24 -4.90 7.53
CA GLY A 57 2.21 -5.65 6.27
C GLY A 57 3.46 -6.49 5.99
N ILE A 58 4.56 -6.34 6.76
CA ILE A 58 5.81 -7.08 6.53
C ILE A 58 5.57 -8.59 6.62
N GLU A 59 4.75 -9.01 7.58
CA GLU A 59 4.51 -10.40 7.93
C GLU A 59 3.14 -10.90 7.50
N ALA A 60 2.34 -10.03 6.87
CA ALA A 60 1.00 -10.40 6.47
C ALA A 60 1.03 -11.51 5.41
N ASP A 61 0.25 -12.58 5.67
CA ASP A 61 -0.02 -13.60 4.67
C ASP A 61 -0.80 -12.99 3.50
N THR A 62 -0.28 -13.16 2.31
CA THR A 62 -0.89 -12.63 1.09
C THR A 62 -1.72 -13.66 0.32
N GLU A 63 -1.71 -14.94 0.73
CA GLU A 63 -2.36 -16.00 -0.02
C GLU A 63 -3.89 -15.88 -0.10
N MET A 64 -4.52 -15.36 0.94
CA MET A 64 -5.98 -15.26 1.03
C MET A 64 -6.53 -13.84 0.84
N LEU A 65 -5.69 -12.88 0.42
CA LEU A 65 -6.10 -11.47 0.30
C LEU A 65 -7.17 -11.23 -0.77
N LEU A 66 -7.12 -11.98 -1.88
CA LEU A 66 -8.02 -11.81 -3.02
C LEU A 66 -8.75 -13.12 -3.32
N THR A 67 -9.82 -13.40 -2.57
CA THR A 67 -10.67 -14.57 -2.82
C THR A 67 -11.82 -14.19 -3.74
N PRO A 68 -12.04 -14.91 -4.86
CA PRO A 68 -13.18 -14.67 -5.74
C PRO A 68 -14.53 -14.84 -5.03
N ILE A 69 -15.52 -14.03 -5.43
CA ILE A 69 -16.90 -14.14 -4.97
C ILE A 69 -17.55 -15.36 -5.65
N ALA A 70 -18.09 -16.26 -4.88
CA ALA A 70 -18.76 -17.45 -5.39
C ALA A 70 -20.12 -17.08 -6.01
N GLY A 71 -20.44 -17.69 -7.15
CA GLY A 71 -21.75 -17.52 -7.82
C GLY A 71 -21.90 -16.24 -8.66
N GLU A 72 -20.94 -15.34 -8.62
CA GLU A 72 -20.94 -14.10 -9.42
C GLU A 72 -19.98 -14.21 -10.60
N SER A 73 -20.36 -13.62 -11.73
CA SER A 73 -19.56 -13.60 -12.93
C SER A 73 -19.67 -12.25 -13.66
N HIS A 74 -18.52 -11.76 -14.12
CA HIS A 74 -18.43 -10.53 -14.91
C HIS A 74 -17.25 -10.65 -15.88
N ASP A 75 -17.35 -10.08 -17.08
CA ASP A 75 -16.31 -10.20 -18.11
C ASP A 75 -15.81 -8.85 -18.64
N GLU A 76 -16.41 -7.76 -18.21
CA GLU A 76 -15.99 -6.39 -18.50
C GLU A 76 -14.98 -5.87 -17.48
N MET A 77 -14.42 -4.68 -17.73
CA MET A 77 -13.47 -4.03 -16.84
C MET A 77 -14.12 -3.69 -15.49
N VAL A 78 -13.50 -4.12 -14.42
CA VAL A 78 -13.79 -3.65 -13.06
C VAL A 78 -12.72 -2.65 -12.67
N MET A 79 -13.11 -1.45 -12.24
CA MET A 79 -12.20 -0.40 -11.84
C MET A 79 -12.58 0.17 -10.46
N ILE A 80 -11.57 0.36 -9.61
CA ILE A 80 -11.67 1.13 -8.38
C ILE A 80 -10.64 2.25 -8.45
N ARG A 81 -11.08 3.47 -8.19
CA ARG A 81 -10.20 4.64 -8.21
C ARG A 81 -10.20 5.36 -6.88
N ASP A 82 -9.19 6.20 -6.70
CA ASP A 82 -9.05 7.10 -5.56
C ASP A 82 -8.93 6.38 -4.21
N ILE A 83 -8.36 5.17 -4.17
CA ILE A 83 -8.09 4.45 -2.93
C ILE A 83 -6.95 5.16 -2.20
N PRO A 84 -7.20 5.80 -1.06
CA PRO A 84 -6.14 6.44 -0.30
C PRO A 84 -5.21 5.38 0.31
N PHE A 85 -3.92 5.69 0.38
CA PHE A 85 -2.95 4.84 1.06
C PHE A 85 -1.85 5.68 1.69
N TYR A 86 -1.20 5.10 2.70
CA TYR A 86 0.03 5.56 3.32
C TYR A 86 1.06 4.45 3.27
N SER A 87 2.32 4.81 3.02
CA SER A 87 3.44 3.87 3.02
C SER A 87 4.69 4.54 3.56
N VAL A 88 5.73 3.77 3.80
CA VAL A 88 7.01 4.24 4.34
C VAL A 88 8.09 4.05 3.28
N CYS A 89 8.73 5.15 2.90
CA CYS A 89 9.86 5.11 1.98
C CYS A 89 11.04 4.38 2.62
N GLU A 90 11.52 3.30 2.00
CA GLU A 90 12.59 2.46 2.56
C GLU A 90 13.94 3.20 2.69
N HIS A 91 14.17 4.26 1.89
CA HIS A 91 15.44 4.99 1.91
C HIS A 91 15.61 5.91 3.11
N HIS A 92 14.51 6.44 3.65
CA HIS A 92 14.57 7.48 4.69
C HIS A 92 13.62 7.22 5.86
N LEU A 93 12.81 6.16 5.80
CA LEU A 93 11.72 5.85 6.75
C LEU A 93 10.72 7.01 6.93
N LEU A 94 10.62 7.87 5.94
CA LEU A 94 9.63 8.95 5.89
C LEU A 94 8.40 8.48 5.08
N PRO A 95 7.21 8.98 5.42
CA PRO A 95 6.00 8.61 4.70
C PRO A 95 6.00 9.06 3.24
N PHE A 96 5.35 8.28 2.39
CA PHE A 96 4.76 8.73 1.15
C PHE A 96 3.29 8.28 1.12
N PHE A 97 2.44 9.07 0.53
CA PHE A 97 1.01 8.85 0.58
C PHE A 97 0.32 9.44 -0.65
N GLY A 98 -0.83 8.89 -0.97
CA GLY A 98 -1.55 9.33 -2.16
C GLY A 98 -2.76 8.48 -2.46
N LYS A 99 -2.98 8.23 -3.76
CA LYS A 99 -4.10 7.48 -4.25
C LYS A 99 -3.65 6.38 -5.20
N ALA A 100 -4.26 5.21 -5.07
CA ALA A 100 -4.12 4.12 -6.00
C ALA A 100 -5.40 3.94 -6.81
N HIS A 101 -5.22 3.56 -8.07
CA HIS A 101 -6.26 3.25 -9.01
C HIS A 101 -5.99 1.86 -9.58
N ILE A 102 -6.99 1.00 -9.55
CA ILE A 102 -6.86 -0.42 -9.87
C ILE A 102 -7.90 -0.76 -10.91
N ALA A 103 -7.50 -1.40 -12.00
CA ALA A 103 -8.43 -1.98 -12.96
C ALA A 103 -8.01 -3.41 -13.30
N TYR A 104 -8.99 -4.29 -13.49
CA TYR A 104 -8.75 -5.62 -14.02
C TYR A 104 -9.94 -6.07 -14.89
N ILE A 105 -9.67 -6.95 -15.85
CA ILE A 105 -10.70 -7.61 -16.64
C ILE A 105 -10.76 -9.06 -16.17
N PRO A 106 -11.88 -9.50 -15.59
CA PRO A 106 -11.98 -10.84 -15.03
C PRO A 106 -11.60 -11.95 -16.01
N GLY A 107 -10.83 -12.94 -15.54
CA GLY A 107 -10.58 -14.18 -16.25
C GLY A 107 -11.60 -15.23 -15.81
N ALA A 108 -12.20 -15.94 -16.75
CA ALA A 108 -13.27 -16.89 -16.48
C ALA A 108 -14.40 -16.32 -15.58
N GLY A 109 -14.70 -15.03 -15.73
CA GLY A 109 -15.75 -14.33 -15.02
C GLY A 109 -15.50 -14.04 -13.53
N LYS A 110 -14.35 -14.40 -12.97
CA LYS A 110 -14.09 -14.30 -11.52
C LYS A 110 -13.91 -12.85 -11.08
N ILE A 111 -14.80 -12.39 -10.21
CA ILE A 111 -14.69 -11.08 -9.54
C ILE A 111 -14.31 -11.25 -8.08
N VAL A 112 -13.77 -10.19 -7.50
CA VAL A 112 -13.38 -10.12 -6.08
C VAL A 112 -14.10 -8.96 -5.39
N GLY A 113 -14.33 -9.08 -4.10
CA GLY A 113 -14.92 -8.01 -3.30
C GLY A 113 -14.06 -6.74 -3.36
N ILE A 114 -14.71 -5.60 -3.61
CA ILE A 114 -14.05 -4.27 -3.74
C ILE A 114 -13.20 -3.96 -2.52
N SER A 115 -13.72 -4.24 -1.32
CA SER A 115 -13.00 -4.03 -0.06
C SER A 115 -11.75 -4.91 0.07
N ALA A 116 -11.72 -6.09 -0.55
CA ALA A 116 -10.56 -6.99 -0.52
C ALA A 116 -9.38 -6.38 -1.28
N LEU A 117 -9.65 -5.74 -2.44
CA LEU A 117 -8.60 -5.02 -3.19
C LEU A 117 -7.99 -3.86 -2.39
N ALA A 118 -8.83 -3.08 -1.69
CA ALA A 118 -8.33 -1.99 -0.85
C ALA A 118 -7.50 -2.51 0.33
N LYS A 119 -7.96 -3.56 1.02
CA LYS A 119 -7.22 -4.21 2.11
C LYS A 119 -5.91 -4.82 1.64
N ALA A 120 -5.91 -5.48 0.49
CA ALA A 120 -4.70 -6.04 -0.10
C ALA A 120 -3.66 -4.95 -0.42
N LEU A 121 -4.09 -3.82 -0.99
CA LEU A 121 -3.22 -2.67 -1.21
C LEU A 121 -2.60 -2.17 0.11
N GLU A 122 -3.40 -2.06 1.16
CA GLU A 122 -2.94 -1.63 2.49
C GLU A 122 -1.85 -2.55 3.05
N VAL A 123 -2.01 -3.86 2.92
CA VAL A 123 -1.00 -4.85 3.35
C VAL A 123 0.34 -4.62 2.63
N PHE A 124 0.32 -4.36 1.33
CA PHE A 124 1.55 -4.08 0.57
C PHE A 124 2.13 -2.70 0.86
N ALA A 125 1.29 -1.71 1.15
CA ALA A 125 1.70 -0.36 1.51
C ALA A 125 2.31 -0.30 2.93
N LYS A 126 1.83 -1.11 3.88
CA LYS A 126 2.34 -1.20 5.25
C LYS A 126 3.67 -1.98 5.35
N ARG A 127 4.62 -1.62 4.49
CA ARG A 127 5.98 -2.16 4.42
C ARG A 127 6.95 -1.01 4.13
N PRO A 128 8.25 -1.15 4.41
CA PRO A 128 9.25 -0.28 3.80
C PRO A 128 9.22 -0.49 2.28
N GLN A 129 8.87 0.55 1.51
CA GLN A 129 8.59 0.44 0.08
C GLN A 129 9.31 1.47 -0.77
N VAL A 130 9.43 1.12 -2.05
CA VAL A 130 9.62 2.03 -3.17
C VAL A 130 8.33 2.01 -3.98
N GLN A 131 7.84 3.16 -4.41
CA GLN A 131 6.53 3.27 -5.07
C GLN A 131 6.42 2.37 -6.32
N GLU A 132 7.48 2.27 -7.10
CA GLU A 132 7.57 1.42 -8.29
C GLU A 132 7.39 -0.07 -7.94
N ARG A 133 8.02 -0.49 -6.83
CA ARG A 133 7.90 -1.87 -6.33
C ARG A 133 6.48 -2.13 -5.81
N LEU A 134 5.92 -1.22 -5.02
CA LEU A 134 4.53 -1.32 -4.53
C LEU A 134 3.56 -1.51 -5.70
N THR A 135 3.69 -0.66 -6.73
CA THR A 135 2.83 -0.68 -7.91
C THR A 135 2.94 -2.02 -8.67
N ALA A 136 4.17 -2.51 -8.87
CA ALA A 136 4.42 -3.76 -9.57
C ALA A 136 3.94 -4.98 -8.79
N GLN A 137 4.31 -5.07 -7.49
CA GLN A 137 3.91 -6.18 -6.62
C GLN A 137 2.39 -6.29 -6.50
N PHE A 138 1.69 -5.16 -6.40
CA PHE A 138 0.24 -5.19 -6.32
C PHE A 138 -0.43 -5.64 -7.62
N ALA A 139 0.09 -5.23 -8.78
CA ALA A 139 -0.37 -5.72 -10.07
C ALA A 139 -0.13 -7.24 -10.22
N ASP A 140 1.01 -7.74 -9.74
CA ASP A 140 1.35 -9.16 -9.77
C ASP A 140 0.48 -9.99 -8.82
N LEU A 141 0.12 -9.44 -7.64
CA LEU A 141 -0.84 -10.06 -6.72
C LEU A 141 -2.20 -10.29 -7.41
N ILE A 142 -2.73 -9.27 -8.09
CA ILE A 142 -4.00 -9.39 -8.82
C ILE A 142 -3.91 -10.51 -9.86
N VAL A 143 -2.83 -10.57 -10.61
CA VAL A 143 -2.63 -11.59 -11.64
C VAL A 143 -2.53 -13.00 -11.06
N SER A 144 -1.76 -13.17 -9.98
CA SER A 144 -1.54 -14.49 -9.36
C SER A 144 -2.82 -15.07 -8.75
N HIS A 145 -3.65 -14.25 -8.12
CA HIS A 145 -4.83 -14.69 -7.39
C HIS A 145 -6.09 -14.80 -8.27
N LEU A 146 -6.33 -13.79 -9.11
CA LEU A 146 -7.56 -13.71 -9.89
C LEU A 146 -7.41 -14.28 -11.31
N LYS A 147 -6.17 -14.46 -11.80
CA LYS A 147 -5.88 -14.89 -13.18
C LYS A 147 -6.72 -14.10 -14.19
N PRO A 148 -6.73 -12.77 -14.14
CA PRO A 148 -7.53 -11.93 -15.00
C PRO A 148 -7.02 -11.98 -16.45
N LYS A 149 -7.83 -11.56 -17.42
CA LYS A 149 -7.39 -11.30 -18.82
C LYS A 149 -6.31 -10.20 -18.84
N GLY A 150 -6.36 -9.29 -17.89
CA GLY A 150 -5.37 -8.24 -17.69
C GLY A 150 -5.63 -7.44 -16.42
N ALA A 151 -4.61 -6.73 -15.97
CA ALA A 151 -4.68 -5.82 -14.81
C ALA A 151 -3.82 -4.58 -15.06
N MET A 152 -4.24 -3.47 -14.48
CA MET A 152 -3.49 -2.21 -14.45
C MET A 152 -3.64 -1.55 -13.09
N VAL A 153 -2.51 -1.12 -12.54
CA VAL A 153 -2.43 -0.36 -11.30
C VAL A 153 -1.73 0.96 -11.60
N VAL A 154 -2.29 2.05 -11.11
CA VAL A 154 -1.68 3.39 -11.17
C VAL A 154 -1.64 3.93 -9.75
N ILE A 155 -0.49 4.41 -9.31
CA ILE A 155 -0.29 5.04 -8.02
C ILE A 155 0.21 6.46 -8.23
N ASP A 156 -0.43 7.43 -7.60
CA ASP A 156 -0.09 8.84 -7.60
C ASP A 156 0.13 9.30 -6.14
N ALA A 157 1.35 9.66 -5.77
CA ALA A 157 1.71 9.95 -4.39
C ALA A 157 2.67 11.13 -4.23
N GLU A 158 2.61 11.77 -3.06
CA GLU A 158 3.59 12.71 -2.56
C GLU A 158 4.56 11.99 -1.62
N HIS A 159 5.85 12.33 -1.72
CA HIS A 159 6.92 11.76 -0.92
C HIS A 159 7.51 12.79 0.03
N LEU A 160 7.37 12.60 1.34
CA LEU A 160 7.94 13.55 2.31
C LEU A 160 9.47 13.58 2.27
N CYS A 161 10.11 12.50 1.86
CA CYS A 161 11.56 12.47 1.66
C CYS A 161 12.04 13.43 0.55
N MET A 162 11.13 13.87 -0.32
CA MET A 162 11.39 14.83 -1.39
C MET A 162 10.80 16.21 -1.08
N SER A 163 9.68 16.27 -0.35
CA SER A 163 8.98 17.53 -0.04
C SER A 163 9.62 18.29 1.11
N MET A 164 9.86 17.63 2.26
CA MET A 164 10.27 18.30 3.49
C MET A 164 11.79 18.45 3.67
N ARG A 165 12.57 17.66 2.95
CA ARG A 165 14.05 17.64 3.01
C ARG A 165 14.65 17.39 1.62
N GLY A 166 15.98 17.37 1.49
CA GLY A 166 16.69 17.13 0.23
C GLY A 166 16.37 18.20 -0.79
N VAL A 167 15.72 17.85 -1.87
CA VAL A 167 15.39 18.78 -2.98
C VAL A 167 14.29 19.77 -2.65
N LYS A 168 13.52 19.56 -1.57
CA LYS A 168 12.49 20.48 -1.04
C LYS A 168 11.49 20.94 -2.11
N LYS A 169 10.78 19.99 -2.72
CA LYS A 169 9.75 20.23 -3.74
C LYS A 169 8.37 19.81 -3.24
N PRO A 170 7.75 20.58 -2.31
CA PRO A 170 6.40 20.29 -1.85
C PRO A 170 5.41 20.34 -3.01
N GLY A 171 4.40 19.46 -2.95
CA GLY A 171 3.39 19.34 -4.00
C GLY A 171 3.83 18.56 -5.25
N SER A 172 5.12 18.19 -5.36
CA SER A 172 5.55 17.29 -6.43
C SER A 172 4.95 15.90 -6.22
N ARG A 173 4.44 15.33 -7.30
CA ARG A 173 3.81 14.03 -7.28
C ARG A 173 4.58 13.04 -8.15
N VAL A 174 4.73 11.82 -7.65
CA VAL A 174 5.28 10.70 -8.39
C VAL A 174 4.13 9.84 -8.87
N VAL A 175 4.07 9.58 -10.17
CA VAL A 175 3.06 8.70 -10.76
C VAL A 175 3.75 7.46 -11.32
N THR A 176 3.32 6.30 -10.85
CA THR A 176 3.80 5.01 -11.33
C THR A 176 2.66 4.17 -11.88
N SER A 177 2.93 3.34 -12.88
CA SER A 177 1.95 2.43 -13.43
C SER A 177 2.54 1.05 -13.69
N ALA A 178 1.73 0.01 -13.49
CA ALA A 178 2.05 -1.37 -13.81
C ALA A 178 0.91 -1.97 -14.62
N VAL A 179 1.22 -2.54 -15.79
CA VAL A 179 0.25 -3.13 -16.72
C VAL A 179 0.55 -4.62 -16.93
N ARG A 180 -0.49 -5.45 -16.99
CA ARG A 180 -0.40 -6.90 -17.21
C ARG A 180 -1.46 -7.36 -18.19
N GLY A 181 -1.19 -8.42 -18.92
CA GLY A 181 -2.15 -9.02 -19.86
C GLY A 181 -2.66 -8.05 -20.91
N THR A 182 -3.97 -7.99 -21.12
CA THR A 182 -4.62 -7.15 -22.15
C THR A 182 -4.33 -5.66 -22.03
N PHE A 183 -4.14 -5.12 -20.83
CA PHE A 183 -3.72 -3.71 -20.67
C PHE A 183 -2.33 -3.43 -21.23
N ARG A 184 -1.47 -4.46 -21.33
CA ARG A 184 -0.14 -4.34 -21.95
C ARG A 184 -0.20 -4.48 -23.47
N THR A 185 -1.02 -5.41 -23.96
CA THR A 185 -1.03 -5.80 -25.39
C THR A 185 -2.04 -5.03 -26.23
N LYS A 186 -3.11 -4.47 -25.61
CA LYS A 186 -4.15 -3.71 -26.30
C LYS A 186 -4.17 -2.27 -25.81
N GLU A 187 -3.82 -1.35 -26.69
CA GLU A 187 -3.82 0.08 -26.39
C GLU A 187 -5.22 0.60 -26.03
N SER A 188 -6.26 0.15 -26.76
CA SER A 188 -7.64 0.54 -26.50
C SER A 188 -8.08 0.24 -25.06
N THR A 189 -7.76 -0.95 -24.55
CA THR A 189 -8.08 -1.32 -23.16
C THR A 189 -7.38 -0.41 -22.14
N ARG A 190 -6.11 -0.07 -22.42
CA ARG A 190 -5.36 0.85 -21.55
C ARG A 190 -5.92 2.26 -21.61
N MET A 191 -6.29 2.73 -22.81
CA MET A 191 -6.87 4.07 -22.98
C MET A 191 -8.23 4.19 -22.31
N GLU A 192 -9.08 3.16 -22.37
CA GLU A 192 -10.37 3.11 -21.68
C GLU A 192 -10.20 3.36 -20.17
N MET A 193 -9.27 2.65 -19.51
CA MET A 193 -8.98 2.89 -18.09
C MET A 193 -8.51 4.32 -17.83
N LEU A 194 -7.59 4.84 -18.66
CA LEU A 194 -7.07 6.20 -18.49
C LEU A 194 -8.15 7.26 -18.68
N GLU A 195 -9.10 7.06 -19.59
CA GLU A 195 -10.25 7.96 -19.78
C GLU A 195 -11.22 7.91 -18.58
N LEU A 196 -11.48 6.72 -18.03
CA LEU A 196 -12.29 6.56 -16.82
C LEU A 196 -11.61 7.25 -15.60
N LEU A 197 -10.28 7.26 -15.56
CA LEU A 197 -9.51 7.96 -14.54
C LEU A 197 -9.64 9.48 -14.62
N LYS A 198 -9.68 10.05 -15.84
CA LYS A 198 -9.78 11.49 -16.09
C LYS A 198 -11.14 12.08 -15.76
N LYS A 199 -12.21 11.30 -15.88
CA LYS A 199 -13.58 11.76 -15.56
C LYS A 199 -13.70 12.06 -14.06
N ARG A 200 -13.34 13.28 -13.69
CA ARG A 200 -13.74 13.91 -12.42
C ARG A 200 -15.03 14.68 -12.72
N GLU A 201 -16.09 14.33 -12.01
CA GLU A 201 -17.25 15.22 -11.91
C GLU A 201 -16.87 16.47 -11.12
#